data_fb59ed4af1f3c175f38ea076d0152cf5
#
_entry.id   fb59ed4af1f3c175f38ea076d0152cf5
#
_cell.length_a   1.000
_cell.length_b   1.000
_cell.length_c   1.000
_cell.angle_alpha   90.00
_cell.angle_beta   90.00
_cell.angle_gamma   90.00
#
_symmetry.space_group_name_H-M   'P 1'
#
loop_
_entity.id
_entity.type
_entity.pdbx_description
1 polymer ?
#
loop_
_entity_poly.entity_id
_entity_poly.type
_entity_poly.pdbx_seq_one_letter_code
_entity_poly.pdbx_strand_id
1 'polypeptide(L)' 'MKPTGIVRRIYPNGSIVVPSELRKSLCIEDGDPFEFFIGENNEIILIPYKPE' A
#
# COMPACT_ATOMS: atom_id res chain seq x y z
N MET A 1 -5.94 12.71 3.80
CA MET A 1 -5.14 11.89 2.87
C MET A 1 -4.86 12.67 1.60
N LYS A 2 -3.74 12.38 1.00
CA LYS A 2 -3.30 13.10 -0.20
C LYS A 2 -3.43 12.19 -1.42
N PRO A 3 -4.24 12.56 -2.42
CA PRO A 3 -4.36 11.74 -3.61
C PRO A 3 -3.07 11.77 -4.44
N THR A 4 -2.73 10.64 -5.03
CA THR A 4 -1.55 10.52 -5.89
C THR A 4 -1.91 10.60 -7.37
N GLY A 5 -3.15 10.34 -7.70
CA GLY A 5 -3.60 10.20 -9.09
C GLY A 5 -3.22 8.88 -9.71
N ILE A 6 -2.58 7.99 -8.96
CA ILE A 6 -2.16 6.69 -9.47
C ILE A 6 -3.27 5.68 -9.23
N VAL A 7 -3.67 4.97 -10.30
CA VAL A 7 -4.72 3.97 -10.26
C VAL A 7 -4.16 2.63 -10.71
N ARG A 8 -4.47 1.56 -9.97
CA ARG A 8 -4.04 0.20 -10.31
C ARG A 8 -5.20 -0.76 -10.14
N ARG A 9 -5.19 -1.84 -10.89
CA ARG A 9 -6.22 -2.88 -10.81
C ARG A 9 -5.75 -4.00 -9.90
N ILE A 10 -6.71 -4.62 -9.21
CA ILE A 10 -6.43 -5.81 -8.43
C ILE A 10 -6.41 -7.00 -9.38
N TYR A 11 -5.35 -7.83 -9.28
CA TYR A 11 -5.22 -9.04 -10.06
C TYR A 11 -6.13 -10.15 -9.49
N PRO A 12 -6.43 -11.20 -10.30
CA PRO A 12 -7.31 -12.27 -9.84
C PRO A 12 -6.85 -12.97 -8.57
N ASN A 13 -5.53 -12.98 -8.31
CA ASN A 13 -4.98 -13.56 -7.09
C ASN A 13 -5.07 -12.61 -5.88
N GLY A 14 -5.68 -11.45 -6.06
CA GLY A 14 -5.83 -10.48 -4.98
C GLY A 14 -4.66 -9.53 -4.80
N SER A 15 -3.63 -9.62 -5.63
CA SER A 15 -2.49 -8.72 -5.51
C SER A 15 -2.73 -7.40 -6.24
N ILE A 16 -1.99 -6.39 -5.85
CA ILE A 16 -1.99 -5.09 -6.52
C ILE A 16 -0.54 -4.58 -6.50
N VAL A 17 -0.13 -3.93 -7.58
CA VAL A 17 1.23 -3.42 -7.68
C VAL A 17 1.33 -2.06 -7.03
N VAL A 18 2.26 -1.92 -6.08
CA VAL A 18 2.61 -0.62 -5.53
C VAL A 18 3.63 0.01 -6.47
N PRO A 19 3.32 1.16 -7.10
CA PRO A 19 4.22 1.76 -8.07
C PRO A 19 5.59 2.09 -7.51
N SER A 20 6.61 1.97 -8.33
CA SER A 20 7.99 2.24 -7.90
C SER A 20 8.16 3.67 -7.38
N GLU A 21 7.41 4.62 -7.93
CA GLU A 21 7.46 6.00 -7.47
C GLU A 21 7.06 6.13 -6.01
N LEU A 22 5.99 5.41 -5.61
CA LEU A 22 5.55 5.43 -4.22
C LEU A 22 6.52 4.68 -3.32
N ARG A 23 7.05 3.54 -3.80
CA ARG A 23 8.01 2.77 -3.01
C ARG A 23 9.26 3.59 -2.72
N LYS A 24 9.75 4.32 -3.70
CA LYS A 24 10.93 5.18 -3.52
C LYS A 24 10.63 6.35 -2.59
N SER A 25 9.50 7.00 -2.80
CA SER A 25 9.11 8.17 -2.01
C SER A 25 8.94 7.81 -0.52
N LEU A 26 8.44 6.62 -0.25
CA LEU A 26 8.16 6.16 1.13
C LEU A 26 9.27 5.26 1.67
N CYS A 27 10.35 5.07 0.94
CA CYS A 27 11.48 4.22 1.33
C CYS A 27 11.05 2.79 1.65
N ILE A 28 10.17 2.24 0.82
CA ILE A 28 9.69 0.87 0.95
C ILE A 28 10.61 -0.06 0.17
N GLU A 29 11.06 -1.11 0.82
CA GLU A 29 11.95 -2.11 0.20
C GLU A 29 11.26 -3.46 0.09
N ASP A 30 11.74 -4.29 -0.83
CA ASP A 30 11.22 -5.64 -1.01
C ASP A 30 11.27 -6.40 0.31
N GLY A 31 10.18 -7.07 0.63
CA GLY A 31 10.09 -7.84 1.86
C GLY A 31 9.65 -7.05 3.08
N ASP A 32 9.49 -5.74 2.97
CA ASP A 32 9.02 -4.95 4.09
C ASP A 32 7.60 -5.37 4.46
N PRO A 33 7.34 -5.60 5.75
CA PRO A 33 6.00 -6.00 6.18
C PRO A 33 5.07 -4.80 6.30
N PHE A 34 3.81 -5.03 5.94
CA PHE A 34 2.76 -4.02 6.07
C PHE A 34 1.55 -4.63 6.72
N GLU A 35 0.87 -3.84 7.53
CA GLU A 35 -0.38 -4.25 8.13
C GLU A 35 -1.54 -3.63 7.35
N PHE A 36 -2.60 -4.41 7.13
CA PHE A 36 -3.80 -3.94 6.46
C PHE A 36 -4.78 -3.41 7.50
N PHE A 37 -5.34 -2.24 7.21
CA PHE A 37 -6.41 -1.67 8.03
C PHE A 37 -7.62 -1.44 7.13
N ILE A 38 -8.80 -1.46 7.71
CA ILE A 38 -10.03 -1.09 7.02
C ILE A 38 -10.45 0.28 7.54
N GLY A 39 -10.55 1.24 6.63
CA GLY A 39 -11.00 2.58 6.98
C GLY A 39 -12.52 2.66 7.09
N GLU A 40 -13.01 3.78 7.57
CA GLU A 40 -14.44 3.98 7.82
C GLU A 40 -15.27 4.04 6.54
N ASN A 41 -14.64 4.36 5.42
CA ASN A 41 -15.30 4.48 4.13
C ASN A 41 -14.96 3.30 3.21
N ASN A 42 -14.75 2.12 3.77
CA ASN A 42 -14.41 0.91 3.02
C ASN A 42 -13.09 1.00 2.27
N GLU A 43 -12.17 1.80 2.80
CA GLU A 43 -10.82 1.89 2.24
C GLU A 43 -9.95 0.77 2.80
N ILE A 44 -8.97 0.35 1.99
CA ILE A 44 -7.89 -0.49 2.48
C ILE A 44 -6.70 0.43 2.73
N ILE A 45 -6.19 0.41 3.95
CA ILE A 45 -5.07 1.25 4.35
C ILE A 45 -3.90 0.33 4.70
N LEU A 46 -2.74 0.60 4.10
CA LEU A 46 -1.52 -0.17 4.36
C LEU A 46 -0.57 0.69 5.18
N ILE A 47 -0.16 0.18 6.31
CA ILE A 47 0.75 0.88 7.21
C ILE A 47 2.00 0.02 7.41
N PRO A 48 3.22 0.59 7.29
CA PRO A 48 4.42 -0.17 7.58
C PRO A 48 4.34 -0.78 8.98
N TYR A 49 4.60 -2.08 9.06
CA TYR A 49 4.54 -2.79 10.33
C TYR A 49 5.91 -2.73 11.00
N LYS A 50 5.94 -2.15 12.19
CA LYS A 50 7.19 -2.04 12.95
C LYS A 50 6.98 -2.69 14.30
N PRO A 51 7.34 -3.96 14.43
CA PRO A 51 7.27 -4.64 15.73
C PRO A 51 8.28 -4.01 16.68
N GLU A 52 7.89 -3.87 17.92
CA GLU A 52 8.79 -3.36 18.96
C GLU A 52 9.54 -4.48 19.62
#